data_509defc0ac6ff0789050d5621e85d96f
#
_entry.id   509defc0ac6ff0789050d5621e85d96f
#
_cell.length_a   1.000
_cell.length_b   1.000
_cell.length_c   1.000
_cell.angle_alpha   90.00
_cell.angle_beta   90.00
_cell.angle_gamma   90.00
#
_symmetry.space_group_name_H-M   'P 1'
#
loop_
_entity.id
_entity.type
_entity.pdbx_description
1 polymer ?
#
loop_
_entity_poly.entity_id
_entity_poly.type
_entity_poly.pdbx_seq_one_letter_code
_entity_poly.pdbx_strand_id
1 'polypeptide(L)'
;LAISAQKPRFSTNPINNRPRPRDADLSAHDRVEFLIDVDRDFATYFRLTVDHRGWSRESCFGDLTWNPRWFVATRDAEREWTCEIAIPLHELTPQAPLGQDAWAIGIQRIAPQAGFQSWTQPADINIQPRGFGLMVFE
;
A
#
# COMPACT_ATOMS: atom_id res chain seq x y z
N LEU A 1 -3.83 6.04 7.55
CA LEU A 1 -3.98 4.59 7.67
C LEU A 1 -2.79 3.98 8.40
N ALA A 2 -3.05 3.05 9.30
CA ALA A 2 -2.02 2.32 10.04
C ALA A 2 -2.19 0.81 9.84
N ILE A 3 -1.07 0.10 9.71
CA ILE A 3 -1.02 -1.36 9.56
C ILE A 3 0.02 -1.93 10.51
N SER A 4 -0.30 -3.07 11.11
CA SER A 4 0.64 -3.92 11.81
C SER A 4 0.76 -5.27 11.09
N ALA A 5 1.98 -5.73 10.88
CA ALA A 5 2.28 -6.97 10.18
C ALA A 5 3.26 -7.83 10.97
N GLN A 6 2.86 -9.05 11.34
CA GLN A 6 3.74 -9.98 12.04
C GLN A 6 4.86 -10.47 11.12
N LYS A 7 6.08 -10.45 11.59
CA LYS A 7 7.24 -10.92 10.83
C LYS A 7 7.23 -12.44 10.67
N PRO A 8 7.57 -12.94 9.48
CA PRO A 8 7.88 -14.35 9.33
C PRO A 8 9.07 -14.74 10.23
N ARG A 9 9.07 -15.96 10.75
CA ARG A 9 10.13 -16.46 11.66
C ARG A 9 11.56 -16.38 11.12
N PHE A 10 11.73 -16.10 9.84
CA PHE A 10 13.02 -16.05 9.13
C PHE A 10 13.35 -14.70 8.50
N SER A 11 12.68 -13.64 8.88
CA SER A 11 12.98 -12.30 8.35
C SER A 11 14.23 -11.74 9.02
N THR A 12 15.35 -11.75 8.30
CA THR A 12 16.66 -11.26 8.77
C THR A 12 17.17 -10.03 8.03
N ASN A 13 16.31 -9.33 7.30
CA ASN A 13 16.77 -8.16 6.55
C ASN A 13 16.97 -6.96 7.49
N PRO A 14 18.22 -6.53 7.71
CA PRO A 14 18.50 -5.38 8.56
C PRO A 14 17.91 -4.10 7.94
N ILE A 15 17.48 -3.20 8.81
CA ILE A 15 17.09 -1.84 8.42
C ILE A 15 18.33 -1.19 7.77
N ASN A 16 18.16 -0.76 6.53
CA ASN A 16 19.23 -0.06 5.83
C ASN A 16 19.07 1.45 6.02
N ASN A 17 20.01 2.09 6.73
CA ASN A 17 20.03 3.53 6.96
C ASN A 17 20.44 4.37 5.72
N ARG A 18 20.49 3.75 4.54
CA ARG A 18 20.80 4.50 3.31
C ARG A 18 19.64 5.43 2.92
N PRO A 19 19.94 6.56 2.27
CA PRO A 19 18.89 7.41 1.69
C PRO A 19 17.96 6.56 0.83
N ARG A 20 16.68 6.74 1.01
CA ARG A 20 15.65 6.00 0.26
C ARG A 20 15.75 6.36 -1.20
N PRO A 21 16.05 5.43 -2.11
CA PRO A 21 15.90 5.71 -3.53
C PRO A 21 14.41 5.84 -3.81
N ARG A 22 14.06 6.76 -4.66
CA ARG A 22 12.70 6.87 -5.18
C ARG A 22 12.44 5.70 -6.12
N ASP A 23 11.21 5.23 -6.18
CA ASP A 23 10.76 4.13 -7.06
C ASP A 23 11.62 2.86 -6.94
N ALA A 24 12.09 2.57 -5.74
CA ALA A 24 12.90 1.39 -5.50
C ALA A 24 12.16 0.12 -5.86
N ASP A 25 12.89 -0.88 -6.32
CA ASP A 25 12.35 -2.23 -6.41
C ASP A 25 12.15 -2.81 -5.00
N LEU A 26 10.90 -3.00 -4.60
CA LEU A 26 10.51 -3.55 -3.30
C LEU A 26 10.17 -5.04 -3.40
N SER A 27 10.32 -5.68 -4.56
CA SER A 27 9.83 -7.04 -4.82
C SER A 27 10.45 -8.10 -3.89
N ALA A 28 11.69 -7.91 -3.48
CA ALA A 28 12.41 -8.82 -2.60
C ALA A 28 12.11 -8.64 -1.10
N HIS A 29 11.25 -7.68 -0.73
CA HIS A 29 11.02 -7.30 0.65
C HIS A 29 9.56 -7.52 1.07
N ASP A 30 9.38 -7.80 2.36
CA ASP A 30 8.06 -7.83 3.01
C ASP A 30 7.42 -6.45 2.89
N ARG A 31 6.30 -6.35 2.21
CA ARG A 31 5.67 -5.10 1.83
C ARG A 31 4.16 -5.17 1.92
N VAL A 32 3.57 -4.02 2.11
CA VAL A 32 2.12 -3.81 2.04
C VAL A 32 1.82 -2.91 0.85
N GLU A 33 0.77 -3.23 0.15
CA GLU A 33 0.26 -2.49 -0.98
C GLU A 33 -1.15 -2.00 -0.68
N PHE A 34 -1.33 -0.70 -0.86
CA PHE A 34 -2.60 -0.01 -0.81
C PHE A 34 -3.06 0.28 -2.23
N LEU A 35 -4.28 -0.07 -2.52
CA LEU A 35 -4.93 0.08 -3.80
C LEU A 35 -6.17 0.96 -3.57
N ILE A 36 -6.27 2.07 -4.29
CA ILE A 36 -7.33 3.05 -4.10
C ILE A 36 -7.92 3.38 -5.47
N ASP A 37 -9.18 3.04 -5.64
CA ASP A 37 -9.99 3.37 -6.81
C ASP A 37 -11.06 4.39 -6.36
N VAL A 38 -10.86 5.65 -6.76
CA VAL A 38 -11.64 6.78 -6.25
C VAL A 38 -12.98 6.95 -6.95
N ASP A 39 -13.12 6.50 -8.19
CA ASP A 39 -14.35 6.60 -8.98
C ASP A 39 -15.08 5.26 -9.09
N ARG A 40 -14.50 4.18 -8.59
CA ARG A 40 -15.06 2.83 -8.58
C ARG A 40 -15.37 2.29 -9.97
N ASP A 41 -14.49 2.63 -10.93
CA ASP A 41 -14.59 2.06 -12.28
C ASP A 41 -14.10 0.60 -12.33
N PHE A 42 -13.44 0.13 -11.24
CA PHE A 42 -12.86 -1.19 -11.10
C PHE A 42 -11.87 -1.54 -12.21
N ALA A 43 -11.27 -0.54 -12.80
CA ALA A 43 -10.30 -0.64 -13.87
C ALA A 43 -9.04 0.15 -13.55
N THR A 44 -9.18 1.41 -13.11
CA THR A 44 -8.06 2.28 -12.77
C THR A 44 -7.92 2.43 -11.24
N TYR A 45 -6.70 2.43 -10.74
CA TYR A 45 -6.44 2.59 -9.31
C TYR A 45 -5.05 3.13 -9.04
N PHE A 46 -4.93 3.85 -7.94
CA PHE A 46 -3.66 4.25 -7.36
C PHE A 46 -3.09 3.10 -6.54
N ARG A 47 -1.79 2.89 -6.64
CA ARG A 47 -1.08 1.89 -5.85
C ARG A 47 0.02 2.56 -5.03
N LEU A 48 -0.05 2.41 -3.72
CA LEU A 48 0.94 2.87 -2.77
C LEU A 48 1.56 1.64 -2.12
N THR A 49 2.86 1.46 -2.28
CA THR A 49 3.60 0.31 -1.74
C THR A 49 4.59 0.78 -0.71
N VAL A 50 4.63 0.12 0.45
CA VAL A 50 5.59 0.37 1.52
C VAL A 50 6.18 -0.95 1.99
N ASP A 51 7.49 -1.03 2.13
CA ASP A 51 8.15 -2.19 2.72
C ASP A 51 8.48 -1.99 4.20
N HIS A 52 8.87 -3.07 4.86
CA HIS A 52 9.21 -3.08 6.27
C HIS A 52 10.34 -2.10 6.67
N ARG A 53 11.15 -1.64 5.72
CA ARG A 53 12.20 -0.64 5.90
C ARG A 53 11.67 0.79 5.81
N GLY A 54 10.40 0.96 5.41
CA GLY A 54 9.80 2.24 5.11
C GLY A 54 10.18 2.80 3.74
N TRP A 55 10.71 1.98 2.84
CA TRP A 55 10.89 2.36 1.45
C TRP A 55 9.55 2.28 0.75
N SER A 56 9.33 3.20 -0.17
CA SER A 56 8.03 3.39 -0.80
C SER A 56 8.14 3.45 -2.31
N ARG A 57 7.06 3.07 -2.96
CA ARG A 57 6.85 3.17 -4.39
C ARG A 57 5.38 3.44 -4.66
N GLU A 58 5.12 4.27 -5.63
CA GLU A 58 3.78 4.61 -6.05
C GLU A 58 3.57 4.42 -7.55
N SER A 59 2.32 4.24 -7.95
CA SER A 59 1.90 4.27 -9.36
C SER A 59 0.41 4.58 -9.49
N CYS A 60 0.04 5.18 -10.61
CA CYS A 60 -1.35 5.31 -11.02
C CYS A 60 -1.58 4.40 -12.24
N PHE A 61 -2.37 3.35 -12.08
CA PHE A 61 -2.65 2.37 -13.13
C PHE A 61 -1.38 1.87 -13.85
N GLY A 62 -0.32 1.61 -13.08
CA GLY A 62 0.98 1.17 -13.61
C GLY A 62 1.90 2.28 -14.11
N ASP A 63 1.41 3.51 -14.24
CA ASP A 63 2.25 4.67 -14.55
C ASP A 63 3.07 5.08 -13.32
N LEU A 64 4.37 4.94 -13.42
CA LEU A 64 5.35 5.27 -12.37
C LEU A 64 5.74 6.76 -12.38
N THR A 65 5.27 7.53 -13.34
CA THR A 65 5.53 8.99 -13.37
C THR A 65 4.62 9.77 -12.43
N TRP A 66 3.52 9.17 -11.99
CA TRP A 66 2.68 9.72 -10.94
C TRP A 66 3.43 9.79 -9.62
N ASN A 67 3.51 10.98 -9.05
CA ASN A 67 4.43 11.30 -7.98
C ASN A 67 3.78 12.19 -6.93
N PRO A 68 2.87 11.65 -6.14
CA PRO A 68 2.15 12.40 -5.12
C PRO A 68 3.06 12.77 -3.95
N ARG A 69 2.65 13.76 -3.19
CA ARG A 69 3.16 13.97 -1.83
C ARG A 69 2.44 13.02 -0.89
N TRP A 70 3.17 12.14 -0.27
CA TRP A 70 2.64 11.29 0.78
C TRP A 70 3.70 10.99 1.84
N PHE A 71 3.26 10.56 3.00
CA PHE A 71 4.11 10.40 4.17
C PHE A 71 4.04 8.95 4.62
N VAL A 72 5.19 8.42 4.95
CA VAL A 72 5.35 7.06 5.45
C VAL A 72 6.17 7.09 6.72
N ALA A 73 5.66 6.49 7.77
CA ALA A 73 6.38 6.19 8.99
C ALA A 73 6.34 4.68 9.22
N THR A 74 7.49 4.07 9.51
CA THR A 74 7.58 2.65 9.82
C THR A 74 8.32 2.44 11.13
N ARG A 75 7.89 1.43 11.85
CA ARG A 75 8.59 0.90 13.02
C ARG A 75 8.81 -0.58 12.83
N ASP A 76 10.06 -0.97 12.89
CA ASP A 76 10.46 -2.37 12.81
C ASP A 76 10.79 -2.89 14.22
N ALA A 77 10.07 -3.87 14.70
CA ALA A 77 10.26 -4.53 15.99
C ALA A 77 10.64 -6.00 15.78
N GLU A 78 10.96 -6.71 16.84
CA GLU A 78 11.44 -8.09 16.76
C GLU A 78 10.47 -9.04 16.07
N ARG A 79 9.16 -8.93 16.38
CA ARG A 79 8.12 -9.85 15.92
C ARG A 79 7.16 -9.27 14.90
N GLU A 80 7.14 -7.95 14.77
CA GLU A 80 6.22 -7.26 13.88
C GLU A 80 6.87 -6.00 13.31
N TRP A 81 6.33 -5.52 12.24
CA TRP A 81 6.59 -4.17 11.78
C TRP A 81 5.27 -3.45 11.57
N THR A 82 5.29 -2.16 11.78
CA THR A 82 4.12 -1.31 11.57
C THR A 82 4.43 -0.24 10.55
N CYS A 83 3.43 0.16 9.79
CA CYS A 83 3.55 1.34 8.97
C CYS A 83 2.31 2.22 9.12
N GLU A 84 2.55 3.51 9.08
CA GLU A 84 1.53 4.54 8.97
C GLU A 84 1.77 5.30 7.68
N ILE A 85 0.69 5.52 6.94
CA ILE A 85 0.74 6.31 5.71
C ILE A 85 -0.30 7.42 5.76
N ALA A 86 0.06 8.57 5.22
CA ALA A 86 -0.85 9.68 5.01
C ALA A 86 -0.64 10.25 3.61
N ILE A 87 -1.72 10.39 2.86
CA ILE A 87 -1.74 11.01 1.56
C ILE A 87 -2.80 12.11 1.56
N PRO A 88 -2.46 13.36 1.15
CA PRO A 88 -3.46 14.40 0.98
C PRO A 88 -4.48 14.00 -0.09
N LEU A 89 -5.76 14.19 0.19
CA LEU A 89 -6.83 13.76 -0.72
C LEU A 89 -6.72 14.39 -2.11
N HIS A 90 -6.22 15.62 -2.21
CA HIS A 90 -6.05 16.31 -3.49
C HIS A 90 -4.99 15.66 -4.42
N GLU A 91 -4.15 14.77 -3.89
CA GLU A 91 -3.22 13.97 -4.70
C GLU A 91 -3.92 12.80 -5.40
N LEU A 92 -5.10 12.42 -4.92
CA LEU A 92 -5.89 11.31 -5.45
C LEU A 92 -7.09 11.79 -6.29
N THR A 93 -7.67 12.93 -5.94
CA THR A 93 -8.86 13.45 -6.59
C THR A 93 -8.90 14.99 -6.53
N PRO A 94 -9.35 15.67 -7.58
CA PRO A 94 -9.49 17.13 -7.58
C PRO A 94 -10.60 17.64 -6.67
N GLN A 95 -11.56 16.79 -6.33
CA GLN A 95 -12.69 17.13 -5.45
C GLN A 95 -12.59 16.31 -4.16
N ALA A 96 -12.63 16.99 -3.02
CA ALA A 96 -12.69 16.30 -1.73
C ALA A 96 -13.97 15.46 -1.65
N PRO A 97 -13.89 14.22 -1.15
CA PRO A 97 -15.07 13.41 -0.95
C PRO A 97 -16.01 14.06 0.08
N LEU A 98 -17.29 13.95 -0.16
CA LEU A 98 -18.34 14.38 0.75
C LEU A 98 -18.79 13.23 1.65
N GLY A 99 -19.53 13.54 2.70
CA GLY A 99 -20.15 12.51 3.53
C GLY A 99 -21.01 11.56 2.67
N GLN A 100 -20.89 10.27 2.91
CA GLN A 100 -21.49 9.16 2.17
C GLN A 100 -20.81 8.82 0.82
N ASP A 101 -19.83 9.59 0.35
CA ASP A 101 -19.03 9.14 -0.77
C ASP A 101 -18.26 7.87 -0.39
N ALA A 102 -17.99 7.05 -1.37
CA ALA A 102 -17.28 5.81 -1.16
C ALA A 102 -16.21 5.60 -2.24
N TRP A 103 -15.03 5.15 -1.82
CA TRP A 103 -13.97 4.68 -2.69
C TRP A 103 -13.85 3.17 -2.59
N ALA A 104 -13.43 2.52 -3.67
CA ALA A 104 -13.07 1.12 -3.60
C ALA A 104 -11.59 1.00 -3.20
N ILE A 105 -11.30 0.14 -2.22
CA ILE A 105 -9.94 -0.03 -1.72
C ILE A 105 -9.56 -1.49 -1.64
N GLY A 106 -8.28 -1.75 -1.86
CA GLY A 106 -7.65 -3.05 -1.63
C GLY A 106 -6.44 -2.91 -0.73
N ILE A 107 -6.21 -3.91 0.11
CA ILE A 107 -5.05 -3.99 0.96
C ILE A 107 -4.46 -5.38 0.81
N GLN A 108 -3.19 -5.46 0.46
CA GLN A 108 -2.50 -6.74 0.39
C GLN A 108 -1.09 -6.64 0.97
N ARG A 109 -0.61 -7.75 1.49
CA ARG A 109 0.75 -7.92 1.95
C ARG A 109 1.41 -9.04 1.16
N ILE A 110 2.62 -8.80 0.73
CA ILE A 110 3.46 -9.78 0.06
C ILE A 110 4.74 -9.91 0.88
N ALA A 111 4.91 -11.05 1.53
CA ALA A 111 6.12 -11.40 2.25
C ALA A 111 6.88 -12.46 1.44
N PRO A 112 7.94 -12.11 0.70
CA PRO A 112 8.70 -13.06 -0.11
C PRO A 112 9.12 -14.27 0.73
N GLN A 113 8.95 -15.48 0.18
CA GLN A 113 9.22 -16.76 0.83
C GLN A 113 8.31 -17.12 2.03
N ALA A 114 7.43 -16.21 2.48
CA ALA A 114 6.55 -16.46 3.61
C ALA A 114 5.06 -16.46 3.25
N GLY A 115 4.68 -15.82 2.16
CA GLY A 115 3.31 -15.88 1.67
C GLY A 115 2.71 -14.55 1.26
N PHE A 116 1.44 -14.63 0.96
CA PHE A 116 0.59 -13.56 0.49
C PHE A 116 -0.66 -13.47 1.37
N GLN A 117 -1.05 -12.27 1.72
CA GLN A 117 -2.25 -11.97 2.47
C GLN A 117 -3.00 -10.85 1.76
N SER A 118 -4.31 -10.98 1.63
CA SER A 118 -5.13 -9.95 1.00
C SER A 118 -6.43 -9.79 1.76
N TRP A 119 -6.87 -8.56 1.86
CA TRP A 119 -8.22 -8.20 2.29
C TRP A 119 -9.22 -8.26 1.13
N THR A 120 -8.73 -8.16 -0.13
CA THR A 120 -9.56 -8.30 -1.32
C THR A 120 -9.98 -9.75 -1.56
N GLN A 121 -11.12 -9.95 -2.24
CA GLN A 121 -11.62 -11.25 -2.63
C GLN A 121 -11.83 -11.30 -4.16
N PRO A 122 -11.31 -12.29 -4.89
CA PRO A 122 -10.45 -13.36 -4.38
C PRO A 122 -9.08 -12.86 -3.95
N ALA A 123 -8.47 -13.54 -2.98
CA ALA A 123 -7.09 -13.28 -2.59
C ALA A 123 -6.14 -13.78 -3.70
N ASP A 124 -5.59 -12.88 -4.47
CA ASP A 124 -4.70 -13.16 -5.59
C ASP A 124 -3.56 -12.15 -5.61
N ILE A 125 -2.36 -12.60 -5.96
CA ILE A 125 -1.21 -11.73 -6.17
C ILE A 125 -1.42 -10.79 -7.37
N ASN A 126 -2.19 -11.24 -8.36
CA ASN A 126 -2.69 -10.39 -9.42
C ASN A 126 -3.87 -9.58 -8.92
N ILE A 127 -3.73 -8.27 -8.94
CA ILE A 127 -4.74 -7.36 -8.43
C ILE A 127 -6.04 -7.53 -9.21
N GLN A 128 -7.13 -7.75 -8.46
CA GLN A 128 -8.49 -7.89 -8.97
C GLN A 128 -9.34 -6.72 -8.46
N PRO A 129 -9.43 -5.58 -9.18
CA PRO A 129 -10.13 -4.39 -8.67
C PRO A 129 -11.60 -4.65 -8.31
N ARG A 130 -12.27 -5.56 -9.02
CA ARG A 130 -13.65 -5.95 -8.71
C ARG A 130 -13.84 -6.61 -7.34
N GLY A 131 -12.75 -7.04 -6.72
CA GLY A 131 -12.73 -7.60 -5.37
C GLY A 131 -12.44 -6.58 -4.28
N PHE A 132 -12.27 -5.30 -4.62
CA PHE A 132 -12.02 -4.24 -3.64
C PHE A 132 -13.22 -4.06 -2.71
N GLY A 133 -12.92 -3.79 -1.45
CA GLY A 133 -13.92 -3.37 -0.47
C GLY A 133 -14.23 -1.88 -0.58
N LEU A 134 -15.22 -1.42 0.17
CA LEU A 134 -15.61 -0.01 0.18
C LEU A 134 -15.10 0.70 1.43
N MET A 135 -14.54 1.88 1.23
CA MET A 135 -14.26 2.87 2.26
C MET A 135 -15.25 4.01 2.10
N VAL A 136 -16.09 4.22 3.11
CA VAL A 136 -17.13 5.26 3.11
C VAL A 136 -16.66 6.44 3.96
N PHE A 137 -16.84 7.65 3.45
CA PHE A 137 -16.55 8.88 4.18
C PHE A 137 -17.76 9.27 5.03
N GLU A 138 -17.51 9.68 6.28
CA GLU A 138 -18.50 10.17 7.24
C GLU A 138 -18.61 11.71 7.21
#